data_396f2436c1d93cb2a4f9c794ec1fbd30
#
_entry.id   396f2436c1d93cb2a4f9c794ec1fbd30
#
_cell.length_a   1.000
_cell.length_b   1.000
_cell.length_c   1.000
_cell.angle_alpha   90.00
_cell.angle_beta   90.00
_cell.angle_gamma   90.00
#
_symmetry.space_group_name_H-M   'P 1'
#
loop_
_entity.id
_entity.type
_entity.pdbx_description
1 polymer ?
#
loop_
_entity_poly.entity_id
_entity_poly.type
_entity_poly.pdbx_seq_one_letter_code
_entity_poly.pdbx_strand_id
1 'polypeptide(L)'
;YSLMGGLTEFAGQLCDTLNRTTGRTAVITDRDNIISVSGAPRRELMDKQISPDLERLMEGRQIYQHKGGEDGIPLCDNDGRFFLDTVAPILSEGDVLGSVVFTSPEDELGGGEVEYKLAQSIAAFLGKHMES
;
A
#
# COMPACT_ATOMS: atom_id res chain seq x y z
N TYR A 1 -5.71 5.84 -20.02
CA TYR A 1 -4.30 5.44 -19.91
C TYR A 1 -3.82 5.67 -18.47
N SER A 2 -3.42 4.59 -17.84
CA SER A 2 -2.97 4.64 -16.45
C SER A 2 -1.44 4.74 -16.39
N LEU A 3 -0.92 5.69 -15.60
CA LEU A 3 0.52 5.80 -15.38
C LEU A 3 1.08 4.56 -14.71
N MET A 4 0.27 3.89 -13.91
CA MET A 4 0.69 2.67 -13.20
C MET A 4 0.51 1.40 -14.04
N GLY A 5 -0.22 1.47 -15.13
CA GLY A 5 -0.53 0.29 -15.93
C GLY A 5 0.69 -0.44 -16.46
N GLY A 6 1.69 0.29 -16.92
CA GLY A 6 2.92 -0.30 -17.43
C GLY A 6 3.82 -0.92 -16.37
N LEU A 7 3.52 -0.70 -15.10
CA LEU A 7 4.33 -1.18 -13.99
C LEU A 7 3.67 -2.31 -13.21
N THR A 8 2.51 -2.83 -13.66
CA THR A 8 1.78 -3.84 -12.89
C THR A 8 2.63 -5.07 -12.59
N GLU A 9 3.35 -5.56 -13.58
CA GLU A 9 4.21 -6.73 -13.44
C GLU A 9 5.37 -6.43 -12.49
N PHE A 10 5.97 -5.27 -12.65
CA PHE A 10 7.05 -4.82 -11.80
C PHE A 10 6.57 -4.62 -10.36
N ALA A 11 5.37 -4.08 -10.19
CA ALA A 11 4.77 -3.91 -8.87
C ALA A 11 4.59 -5.26 -8.18
N GLY A 12 4.25 -6.30 -8.94
CA GLY A 12 4.13 -7.65 -8.39
C GLY A 12 5.43 -8.14 -7.79
N GLN A 13 6.55 -7.91 -8.48
CA GLN A 13 7.85 -8.31 -7.99
C GLN A 13 8.23 -7.52 -6.73
N LEU A 14 7.90 -6.24 -6.69
CA LEU A 14 8.15 -5.43 -5.51
C LEU A 14 7.34 -5.91 -4.31
N CYS A 15 6.06 -6.22 -4.52
CA CYS A 15 5.23 -6.75 -3.45
C CYS A 15 5.77 -8.06 -2.90
N ASP A 16 6.23 -8.96 -3.79
CA ASP A 16 6.81 -10.23 -3.36
C ASP A 16 8.05 -9.99 -2.49
N THR A 17 8.90 -9.06 -2.90
CA THR A 17 10.11 -8.73 -2.15
C THR A 17 9.75 -8.17 -0.77
N LEU A 18 8.78 -7.25 -0.73
CA LEU A 18 8.35 -6.65 0.53
C LEU A 18 7.75 -7.69 1.46
N ASN A 19 6.93 -8.59 0.92
CA ASN A 19 6.33 -9.65 1.72
C ASN A 19 7.39 -10.59 2.30
N ARG A 20 8.34 -11.01 1.49
CA ARG A 20 9.41 -11.90 1.96
C ARG A 20 10.28 -11.26 3.02
N THR A 21 10.55 -9.98 2.88
CA THR A 21 11.43 -9.27 3.81
C THR A 21 10.77 -9.04 5.16
N THR A 22 9.46 -8.74 5.17
CA THR A 22 8.76 -8.36 6.39
C THR A 22 7.88 -9.44 6.98
N GLY A 23 7.46 -10.41 6.16
CA GLY A 23 6.46 -11.39 6.56
C GLY A 23 5.03 -10.85 6.56
N ARG A 24 4.83 -9.58 6.19
CA ARG A 24 3.51 -8.95 6.16
C ARG A 24 2.97 -8.93 4.74
N THR A 25 1.65 -8.85 4.63
CA THR A 25 1.00 -8.70 3.34
C THR A 25 1.35 -7.33 2.76
N ALA A 26 1.90 -7.32 1.56
CA ALA A 26 2.28 -6.09 0.86
C ALA A 26 1.32 -5.84 -0.29
N VAL A 27 0.91 -4.59 -0.45
CA VAL A 27 -0.06 -4.18 -1.46
C VAL A 27 0.44 -2.91 -2.13
N ILE A 28 0.27 -2.82 -3.43
CA ILE A 28 0.50 -1.57 -4.17
C ILE A 28 -0.82 -1.19 -4.83
N THR A 29 -1.20 0.07 -4.67
CA THR A 29 -2.46 0.58 -5.22
C THR A 29 -2.18 1.74 -6.16
N ASP A 30 -3.11 1.98 -7.11
CA ASP A 30 -3.19 3.28 -7.76
C ASP A 30 -4.12 4.17 -6.93
N ARG A 31 -4.70 5.19 -7.52
CA ARG A 31 -5.55 6.12 -6.75
C ARG A 31 -6.90 5.50 -6.38
N ASP A 32 -7.32 4.46 -7.04
CA ASP A 32 -8.66 3.91 -6.89
C ASP A 32 -8.69 2.45 -6.51
N ASN A 33 -7.74 1.66 -7.01
CA ASN A 33 -7.81 0.20 -6.93
C ASN A 33 -6.48 -0.41 -6.54
N ILE A 34 -6.55 -1.66 -6.07
CA ILE A 34 -5.36 -2.46 -5.79
C ILE A 34 -4.82 -3.01 -7.10
N ILE A 35 -3.54 -2.76 -7.37
CA ILE A 35 -2.91 -3.23 -8.60
C ILE A 35 -1.95 -4.40 -8.37
N SER A 36 -1.51 -4.63 -7.15
CA SER A 36 -0.64 -5.77 -6.84
C SER A 36 -0.75 -6.13 -5.37
N VAL A 37 -0.60 -7.41 -5.07
CA VAL A 37 -0.66 -7.91 -3.71
C VAL A 37 0.25 -9.14 -3.57
N SER A 38 0.89 -9.29 -2.43
CA SER A 38 1.66 -10.48 -2.08
C SER A 38 1.46 -10.79 -0.60
N GLY A 39 1.28 -12.07 -0.28
CA GLY A 39 1.04 -12.50 1.10
C GLY A 39 -0.42 -12.68 1.43
N ALA A 40 -1.31 -12.50 0.46
CA ALA A 40 -2.75 -12.72 0.60
C ALA A 40 -3.30 -13.26 -0.71
N PRO A 41 -4.47 -13.91 -0.69
CA PRO A 41 -5.06 -14.42 -1.93
C PRO A 41 -5.35 -13.29 -2.92
N ARG A 42 -4.77 -13.40 -4.10
CA ARG A 42 -4.90 -12.37 -5.13
C ARG A 42 -6.35 -12.15 -5.54
N ARG A 43 -7.12 -13.23 -5.67
CA ARG A 43 -8.52 -13.12 -6.09
C ARG A 43 -9.38 -12.33 -5.12
N GLU A 44 -8.95 -12.21 -3.86
CA GLU A 44 -9.71 -11.50 -2.86
C GLU A 44 -9.44 -10.00 -2.88
N LEU A 45 -8.29 -9.58 -3.36
CA LEU A 45 -7.86 -8.18 -3.28
C LEU A 45 -7.61 -7.52 -4.61
N MET A 46 -7.14 -8.27 -5.62
CA MET A 46 -6.80 -7.66 -6.91
C MET A 46 -7.99 -6.92 -7.52
N ASP A 47 -7.71 -5.74 -8.01
CA ASP A 47 -8.68 -4.86 -8.69
C ASP A 47 -9.81 -4.35 -7.80
N LYS A 48 -9.76 -4.61 -6.50
CA LYS A 48 -10.74 -4.06 -5.59
C LYS A 48 -10.48 -2.59 -5.35
N GLN A 49 -11.56 -1.87 -5.12
CA GLN A 49 -11.50 -0.45 -4.83
C GLN A 49 -11.00 -0.26 -3.39
N ILE A 50 -10.08 0.68 -3.22
CA ILE A 50 -9.55 1.00 -1.88
C ILE A 50 -10.60 1.72 -1.06
N SER A 51 -10.44 1.70 0.28
CA SER A 51 -11.37 2.37 1.16
C SER A 51 -11.25 3.89 1.06
N PRO A 52 -12.33 4.63 1.36
CA PRO A 52 -12.25 6.08 1.42
C PRO A 52 -11.21 6.58 2.43
N ASP A 53 -11.00 5.84 3.50
CA ASP A 53 -10.01 6.20 4.52
C ASP A 53 -8.59 6.13 3.95
N LEU A 54 -8.29 5.08 3.17
CA LEU A 54 -6.99 4.98 2.52
C LEU A 54 -6.81 6.13 1.51
N GLU A 55 -7.85 6.44 0.77
CA GLU A 55 -7.80 7.54 -0.18
C GLU A 55 -7.44 8.85 0.52
N ARG A 56 -8.06 9.12 1.67
CA ARG A 56 -7.75 10.33 2.45
C ARG A 56 -6.31 10.33 2.95
N LEU A 57 -5.80 9.18 3.37
CA LEU A 57 -4.40 9.07 3.82
C LEU A 57 -3.44 9.39 2.67
N MET A 58 -3.73 8.89 1.48
CA MET A 58 -2.90 9.19 0.30
C MET A 58 -2.93 10.68 -0.03
N GLU A 59 -4.12 11.29 0.05
CA GLU A 59 -4.25 12.72 -0.23
C GLU A 59 -3.45 13.58 0.73
N GLY A 60 -3.23 13.09 1.95
CA GLY A 60 -2.43 13.78 2.95
C GLY A 60 -0.94 13.80 2.63
N ARG A 61 -0.49 12.99 1.69
CA ARG A 61 0.90 12.96 1.19
C ARG A 61 1.94 12.67 2.25
N GLN A 62 1.54 12.04 3.36
CA GLN A 62 2.45 11.68 4.43
C GLN A 62 2.34 10.20 4.70
N ILE A 63 3.42 9.62 5.24
CA ILE A 63 3.43 8.21 5.58
C ILE A 63 2.59 8.00 6.83
N TYR A 64 1.69 7.04 6.76
CA TYR A 64 0.86 6.63 7.89
C TYR A 64 1.36 5.31 8.45
N GLN A 65 1.37 5.18 9.76
CA GLN A 65 1.63 3.91 10.42
C GLN A 65 0.68 3.79 11.61
N HIS A 66 0.07 2.62 11.74
CA HIS A 66 -0.91 2.39 12.80
C HIS A 66 -0.24 2.50 14.17
N LYS A 67 -0.92 3.17 15.10
CA LYS A 67 -0.47 3.33 16.47
C LYS A 67 -1.40 2.55 17.38
N GLY A 68 -0.83 1.96 18.43
CA GLY A 68 -1.63 1.20 19.37
C GLY A 68 -2.71 2.05 20.01
N GLY A 69 -3.87 1.45 20.25
CA GLY A 69 -4.99 2.15 20.87
C GLY A 69 -5.95 2.78 19.89
N GLU A 70 -5.63 2.79 18.60
CA GLU A 70 -6.53 3.30 17.57
C GLU A 70 -7.32 2.14 16.96
N ASP A 71 -8.49 2.45 16.42
CA ASP A 71 -9.23 1.48 15.61
C ASP A 71 -8.49 1.24 14.32
N GLY A 72 -8.55 0.01 13.82
CA GLY A 72 -7.94 -0.34 12.54
C GLY A 72 -8.66 0.31 11.37
N ILE A 73 -7.90 0.74 10.37
CA ILE A 73 -8.45 1.32 9.14
C ILE A 73 -8.44 0.23 8.07
N PRO A 74 -9.58 -0.13 7.49
CA PRO A 74 -9.61 -1.20 6.49
C PRO A 74 -8.97 -0.78 5.18
N LEU A 75 -8.35 -1.75 4.50
CA LEU A 75 -7.77 -1.55 3.19
C LEU A 75 -8.85 -1.27 2.14
N CYS A 76 -9.92 -2.03 2.17
CA CYS A 76 -11.05 -1.91 1.25
C CYS A 76 -12.34 -1.77 2.04
N ASP A 77 -13.35 -1.17 1.40
CA ASP A 77 -14.67 -1.10 2.00
C ASP A 77 -15.24 -2.50 2.22
N ASN A 78 -15.95 -2.66 3.34
CA ASN A 78 -16.64 -3.91 3.67
C ASN A 78 -15.72 -5.12 3.83
N ASP A 79 -14.44 -4.86 4.07
CA ASP A 79 -13.47 -5.92 4.31
C ASP A 79 -13.09 -5.89 5.79
N GLY A 80 -13.31 -7.00 6.49
CA GLY A 80 -13.00 -7.09 7.91
C GLY A 80 -11.71 -7.85 8.19
N ARG A 81 -10.87 -8.11 7.18
CA ARG A 81 -9.69 -8.95 7.36
C ARG A 81 -8.36 -8.24 7.17
N PHE A 82 -8.31 -7.22 6.34
CA PHE A 82 -7.06 -6.53 6.03
C PHE A 82 -7.14 -5.09 6.48
N PHE A 83 -6.23 -4.73 7.38
CA PHE A 83 -6.20 -3.39 7.96
C PHE A 83 -4.87 -2.73 7.64
N LEU A 84 -4.88 -1.40 7.55
CA LEU A 84 -3.69 -0.64 7.18
C LEU A 84 -2.70 -0.61 8.33
N ASP A 85 -1.51 -1.13 8.09
CA ASP A 85 -0.43 -1.09 9.07
C ASP A 85 0.50 0.08 8.74
N THR A 86 1.00 0.12 7.51
CA THR A 86 1.89 1.19 7.03
C THR A 86 1.46 1.57 5.63
N VAL A 87 1.35 2.87 5.38
CA VAL A 87 0.96 3.39 4.07
C VAL A 87 1.95 4.48 3.67
N ALA A 88 2.57 4.33 2.50
CA ALA A 88 3.45 5.36 1.94
C ALA A 88 2.90 5.80 0.58
N PRO A 89 2.45 7.05 0.45
CA PRO A 89 1.95 7.55 -0.84
C PRO A 89 3.05 7.57 -1.87
N ILE A 90 2.70 7.22 -3.10
CA ILE A 90 3.62 7.31 -4.24
C ILE A 90 3.40 8.67 -4.87
N LEU A 91 4.42 9.52 -4.80
CA LEU A 91 4.32 10.90 -5.28
C LEU A 91 5.22 11.10 -6.49
N SER A 92 4.72 11.79 -7.49
CA SER A 92 5.50 12.19 -8.66
C SER A 92 5.17 13.64 -8.96
N GLU A 93 6.17 14.49 -8.85
CA GLU A 93 6.02 15.93 -9.10
C GLU A 93 4.86 16.57 -8.32
N GLY A 94 4.69 16.11 -7.08
CA GLY A 94 3.64 16.63 -6.21
C GLY A 94 2.28 15.95 -6.33
N ASP A 95 2.11 15.12 -7.35
CA ASP A 95 0.85 14.39 -7.55
C ASP A 95 0.89 13.03 -6.90
N VAL A 96 -0.22 12.63 -6.31
CA VAL A 96 -0.38 11.30 -5.73
C VAL A 96 -0.76 10.34 -6.84
N LEU A 97 0.06 9.29 -7.03
CA LEU A 97 -0.19 8.28 -8.05
C LEU A 97 -0.80 7.01 -7.47
N GLY A 98 -0.56 6.75 -6.21
CA GLY A 98 -1.03 5.54 -5.54
C GLY A 98 -0.36 5.41 -4.19
N SER A 99 -0.21 4.18 -3.73
CA SER A 99 0.42 3.93 -2.42
C SER A 99 1.08 2.57 -2.35
N VAL A 100 2.07 2.47 -1.46
CA VAL A 100 2.66 1.20 -1.04
C VAL A 100 2.15 0.93 0.37
N VAL A 101 1.54 -0.23 0.57
CA VAL A 101 0.82 -0.53 1.81
C VAL A 101 1.28 -1.86 2.37
N PHE A 102 1.49 -1.89 3.69
CA PHE A 102 1.56 -3.14 4.44
C PHE A 102 0.26 -3.29 5.20
N THR A 103 -0.31 -4.47 5.17
CA THR A 103 -1.55 -4.76 5.89
C THR A 103 -1.34 -5.90 6.85
N SER A 104 -2.20 -5.97 7.87
CA SER A 104 -2.19 -7.05 8.85
C SER A 104 -3.61 -7.26 9.35
N PRO A 105 -3.90 -8.44 9.95
CA PRO A 105 -5.14 -8.58 10.71
C PRO A 105 -5.18 -7.55 11.84
N GLU A 106 -6.36 -7.15 12.25
CA GLU A 106 -6.51 -6.06 13.22
C GLU A 106 -5.77 -6.32 14.54
N ASP A 107 -5.71 -7.56 14.99
CA ASP A 107 -5.03 -7.91 16.23
C ASP A 107 -3.50 -7.99 16.09
N GLU A 108 -2.97 -7.86 14.89
CA GLU A 108 -1.54 -7.92 14.63
C GLU A 108 -0.97 -6.61 14.09
N LEU A 109 -1.74 -5.53 14.19
CA LEU A 109 -1.27 -4.23 13.75
C LEU A 109 -0.16 -3.72 14.65
N GLY A 110 0.70 -2.90 14.10
CA GLY A 110 1.81 -2.32 14.83
C GLY A 110 3.14 -2.62 14.18
N GLY A 111 3.24 -2.34 12.89
CA GLY A 111 4.50 -2.49 12.17
C GLY A 111 5.55 -1.54 12.73
N GLY A 112 6.81 -1.93 12.54
CA GLY A 112 7.93 -1.19 13.08
C GLY A 112 8.63 -0.35 12.04
N GLU A 113 9.87 0.02 12.40
CA GLU A 113 10.70 0.86 11.55
C GLU A 113 11.03 0.21 10.22
N VAL A 114 11.15 -1.11 10.17
CA VAL A 114 11.48 -1.82 8.92
C VAL A 114 10.37 -1.59 7.89
N GLU A 115 9.11 -1.80 8.29
CA GLU A 115 7.97 -1.58 7.40
C GLU A 115 7.90 -0.12 6.95
N TYR A 116 8.14 0.80 7.86
CA TYR A 116 8.12 2.22 7.56
C TYR A 116 9.17 2.58 6.51
N LYS A 117 10.41 2.15 6.74
CA LYS A 117 11.52 2.47 5.84
C LYS A 117 11.36 1.82 4.47
N LEU A 118 10.90 0.56 4.45
CA LEU A 118 10.70 -0.14 3.19
C LEU A 118 9.58 0.50 2.38
N ALA A 119 8.45 0.80 3.01
CA ALA A 119 7.34 1.44 2.31
C ALA A 119 7.78 2.80 1.76
N GLN A 120 8.49 3.58 2.57
CA GLN A 120 9.00 4.88 2.16
C GLN A 120 9.92 4.76 0.96
N SER A 121 10.87 3.83 1.01
CA SER A 121 11.86 3.65 -0.04
C SER A 121 11.23 3.21 -1.35
N ILE A 122 10.33 2.24 -1.29
CA ILE A 122 9.68 1.73 -2.50
C ILE A 122 8.74 2.78 -3.09
N ALA A 123 8.01 3.51 -2.25
CA ALA A 123 7.15 4.58 -2.74
C ALA A 123 7.96 5.68 -3.44
N ALA A 124 9.09 6.06 -2.85
CA ALA A 124 9.98 7.05 -3.45
C ALA A 124 10.54 6.55 -4.79
N PHE A 125 10.95 5.29 -4.83
CA PHE A 125 11.47 4.69 -6.05
C PHE A 125 10.42 4.69 -7.16
N LEU A 126 9.20 4.25 -6.83
CA LEU A 126 8.13 4.21 -7.83
C LEU A 126 7.75 5.62 -8.32
N GLY A 127 7.68 6.58 -7.41
CA GLY A 127 7.40 7.96 -7.79
C GLY A 127 8.45 8.52 -8.74
N LYS A 128 9.71 8.25 -8.43
CA LYS A 128 10.82 8.71 -9.28
C LYS A 128 10.79 8.03 -10.64
N HIS A 129 10.49 6.72 -10.65
CA HIS A 129 10.43 5.95 -11.89
C HIS A 129 9.31 6.43 -12.82
N MET A 130 8.25 6.99 -12.25
CA MET A 130 7.10 7.48 -13.01
C MET A 130 7.29 8.90 -13.54
N GLU A 131 8.35 9.58 -13.11
CA GLU A 131 8.70 10.90 -13.64
C GLU A 131 9.44 10.74 -14.96
N SER A 132 8.84 11.06 -16.04
CA SER A 132 9.58 10.97 -17.31
C SER A 132 8.86 11.70 -18.41
#